data_76721ac74525052ef19ee17684d69040
#
_entry.id   76721ac74525052ef19ee17684d69040
#
_cell.length_a   1.000
_cell.length_b   1.000
_cell.length_c   1.000
_cell.angle_alpha   90.00
_cell.angle_beta   90.00
_cell.angle_gamma   90.00
#
_symmetry.space_group_name_H-M   'P 1'
#
loop_
_entity.id
_entity.type
_entity.pdbx_description
1 polymer ?
#
loop_
_entity_poly.entity_id
_entity_poly.type
_entity_poly.pdbx_seq_one_letter_code
_entity_poly.pdbx_strand_id
1 'polypeptide(L)'
;DYFDLLNISPHVLLTTAGLAVSNIILFIIFISAINSTNMKHKLQIAEQKEELINSKLDLLSQHYDYNFKFLHNLLHTCSQLNSLFNDSNYIEATNVLNKLSDTAFKEFNAIYSNSYILNYVINNNLTKIIDYNIDIKTVIKYSDFKNLDYYTQLNLFEYLINLSIDSCLQVATSDKIIIIKSVKTANKIILKLFYSASSIDKYNIEKNINEILFNKYNSLSIRNIDNLFISILISFDIPS
;
A
#
# COMPACT_ATOMS: atom_id res chain seq x y z
N ASP A 1 -69.94 -32.06 -31.41
CA ASP A 1 -68.99 -32.76 -30.55
C ASP A 1 -67.69 -32.00 -30.25
N TYR A 2 -67.65 -30.73 -30.58
CA TYR A 2 -66.56 -29.85 -30.21
C TYR A 2 -66.77 -29.13 -28.86
N PHE A 3 -67.97 -29.23 -28.26
CA PHE A 3 -68.35 -28.58 -27.01
C PHE A 3 -68.11 -29.40 -25.74
N ASP A 4 -67.82 -30.69 -25.89
CA ASP A 4 -67.51 -31.57 -24.71
C ASP A 4 -66.10 -31.46 -24.19
N LEU A 5 -65.17 -30.79 -24.91
CA LEU A 5 -63.79 -30.59 -24.54
C LEU A 5 -63.62 -29.46 -23.49
N LEU A 6 -64.65 -28.67 -23.16
CA LEU A 6 -64.62 -27.57 -22.23
C LEU A 6 -65.25 -27.84 -20.87
N ASN A 7 -65.58 -29.13 -20.59
CA ASN A 7 -66.07 -29.50 -19.24
C ASN A 7 -64.89 -29.72 -18.30
N ILE A 8 -64.11 -28.63 -18.11
CA ILE A 8 -63.02 -28.57 -17.14
C ILE A 8 -63.69 -28.72 -15.76
N SER A 9 -63.42 -29.84 -15.08
CA SER A 9 -63.96 -30.06 -13.74
C SER A 9 -63.58 -28.88 -12.82
N PRO A 10 -64.48 -28.38 -11.95
CA PRO A 10 -64.20 -27.27 -11.03
C PRO A 10 -62.93 -27.47 -10.22
N HIS A 11 -62.57 -28.72 -9.94
CA HIS A 11 -61.33 -29.07 -9.23
C HIS A 11 -60.06 -28.74 -10.02
N VAL A 12 -60.06 -28.98 -11.34
CA VAL A 12 -58.92 -28.63 -12.21
C VAL A 12 -58.74 -27.13 -12.29
N LEU A 13 -59.82 -26.37 -12.37
CA LEU A 13 -59.80 -24.91 -12.40
C LEU A 13 -59.26 -24.32 -11.08
N LEU A 14 -59.66 -24.89 -9.95
CA LEU A 14 -59.20 -24.48 -8.62
C LEU A 14 -57.73 -24.80 -8.43
N THR A 15 -57.24 -25.97 -8.85
CA THR A 15 -55.84 -26.35 -8.73
C THR A 15 -54.95 -25.53 -9.63
N THR A 16 -55.34 -25.23 -10.87
CA THR A 16 -54.54 -24.37 -11.77
C THR A 16 -54.50 -22.93 -11.28
N ALA A 17 -55.60 -22.38 -10.73
CA ALA A 17 -55.60 -21.07 -10.10
C ALA A 17 -54.71 -21.01 -8.87
N GLY A 18 -54.71 -22.05 -8.01
CA GLY A 18 -53.84 -22.15 -6.85
C GLY A 18 -52.37 -22.22 -7.23
N LEU A 19 -52.01 -22.98 -8.27
CA LEU A 19 -50.65 -23.02 -8.81
C LEU A 19 -50.22 -21.67 -9.39
N ALA A 20 -51.08 -20.96 -10.10
CA ALA A 20 -50.78 -19.62 -10.63
C ALA A 20 -50.48 -18.60 -9.52
N VAL A 21 -51.32 -18.58 -8.47
CA VAL A 21 -51.15 -17.71 -7.30
C VAL A 21 -49.81 -18.06 -6.58
N SER A 22 -49.55 -19.34 -6.37
CA SER A 22 -48.29 -19.79 -5.74
C SER A 22 -47.04 -19.33 -6.53
N ASN A 23 -47.07 -19.46 -7.86
CA ASN A 23 -45.95 -19.00 -8.71
C ASN A 23 -45.78 -17.47 -8.64
N ILE A 24 -46.85 -16.69 -8.57
CA ILE A 24 -46.77 -15.23 -8.41
C ILE A 24 -46.13 -14.88 -7.06
N ILE A 25 -46.54 -15.55 -5.98
CA ILE A 25 -45.97 -15.32 -4.65
C ILE A 25 -44.48 -15.66 -4.64
N LEU A 26 -44.07 -16.81 -5.20
CA LEU A 26 -42.66 -17.20 -5.31
C LEU A 26 -41.85 -16.19 -6.11
N PHE A 27 -42.42 -15.66 -7.20
CA PHE A 27 -41.76 -14.65 -8.02
C PHE A 27 -41.54 -13.33 -7.25
N ILE A 28 -42.53 -12.88 -6.47
CA ILE A 28 -42.43 -11.68 -5.61
C ILE A 28 -41.32 -11.90 -4.55
N ILE A 29 -41.32 -13.07 -3.89
CA ILE A 29 -40.30 -13.40 -2.89
C ILE A 29 -38.92 -13.40 -3.51
N PHE A 30 -38.77 -13.98 -4.71
CA PHE A 30 -37.50 -14.04 -5.43
C PHE A 30 -36.98 -12.65 -5.81
N ILE A 31 -37.85 -11.77 -6.34
CA ILE A 31 -37.48 -10.37 -6.63
C ILE A 31 -37.06 -9.63 -5.35
N SER A 32 -37.84 -9.81 -4.26
CA SER A 32 -37.53 -9.19 -2.98
C SER A 32 -36.15 -9.65 -2.44
N ALA A 33 -35.83 -10.95 -2.55
CA ALA A 33 -34.54 -11.50 -2.15
C ALA A 33 -33.40 -10.94 -2.96
N ILE A 34 -33.55 -10.83 -4.29
CA ILE A 34 -32.53 -10.23 -5.17
C ILE A 34 -32.31 -8.75 -4.79
N ASN A 35 -33.39 -7.98 -4.63
CA ASN A 35 -33.28 -6.57 -4.26
C ASN A 35 -32.61 -6.38 -2.89
N SER A 36 -32.94 -7.21 -1.91
CA SER A 36 -32.32 -7.21 -0.59
C SER A 36 -30.82 -7.51 -0.67
N THR A 37 -30.42 -8.51 -1.47
CA THR A 37 -29.00 -8.87 -1.68
C THR A 37 -28.24 -7.74 -2.38
N ASN A 38 -28.83 -7.14 -3.42
CA ASN A 38 -28.23 -6.02 -4.12
C ASN A 38 -28.08 -4.79 -3.23
N MET A 39 -29.04 -4.55 -2.33
CA MET A 39 -28.98 -3.44 -1.38
C MET A 39 -27.86 -3.67 -0.34
N LYS A 40 -27.74 -4.88 0.19
CA LYS A 40 -26.61 -5.26 1.08
C LYS A 40 -25.26 -5.08 0.40
N HIS A 41 -25.12 -5.51 -0.84
CA HIS A 41 -23.89 -5.31 -1.62
C HIS A 41 -23.54 -3.83 -1.81
N LYS A 42 -24.52 -3.00 -2.14
CA LYS A 42 -24.32 -1.55 -2.27
C LYS A 42 -23.91 -0.91 -0.95
N LEU A 43 -24.50 -1.33 0.16
CA LEU A 43 -24.15 -0.85 1.50
C LEU A 43 -22.71 -1.23 1.85
N GLN A 44 -22.34 -2.47 1.63
CA GLN A 44 -20.98 -2.97 1.88
C GLN A 44 -19.91 -2.23 1.05
N ILE A 45 -20.22 -1.94 -0.22
CA ILE A 45 -19.32 -1.13 -1.07
C ILE A 45 -19.23 0.32 -0.56
N ALA A 46 -20.33 0.89 -0.06
CA ALA A 46 -20.32 2.23 0.51
C ALA A 46 -19.49 2.30 1.80
N GLU A 47 -19.65 1.33 2.70
CA GLU A 47 -18.84 1.20 3.92
C GLU A 47 -17.35 1.06 3.60
N GLN A 48 -16.98 0.19 2.65
CA GLN A 48 -15.60 0.04 2.23
C GLN A 48 -15.01 1.34 1.63
N LYS A 49 -15.82 2.09 0.88
CA LYS A 49 -15.40 3.40 0.36
C LYS A 49 -15.21 4.43 1.46
N GLU A 50 -16.07 4.44 2.47
CA GLU A 50 -15.97 5.32 3.62
C GLU A 50 -14.71 5.01 4.44
N GLU A 51 -14.44 3.74 4.73
CA GLU A 51 -13.19 3.31 5.39
C GLU A 51 -11.96 3.75 4.60
N LEU A 52 -11.99 3.59 3.27
CA LEU A 52 -10.90 4.01 2.40
C LEU A 52 -10.68 5.53 2.42
N ILE A 53 -11.77 6.32 2.43
CA ILE A 53 -11.71 7.78 2.51
C ILE A 53 -11.14 8.20 3.87
N ASN A 54 -11.62 7.61 4.96
CA ASN A 54 -11.12 7.91 6.30
C ASN A 54 -9.64 7.56 6.45
N SER A 55 -9.22 6.39 5.96
CA SER A 55 -7.82 6.00 5.89
C SER A 55 -6.96 7.00 5.09
N LYS A 56 -7.46 7.50 3.96
CA LYS A 56 -6.76 8.53 3.18
C LYS A 56 -6.69 9.87 3.90
N LEU A 57 -7.72 10.26 4.62
CA LEU A 57 -7.73 11.50 5.41
C LEU A 57 -6.74 11.43 6.57
N ASP A 58 -6.67 10.30 7.25
CA ASP A 58 -5.68 10.05 8.32
C ASP A 58 -4.25 10.12 7.77
N LEU A 59 -4.02 9.52 6.60
CA LEU A 59 -2.76 9.60 5.88
C LEU A 59 -2.36 11.04 5.56
N LEU A 60 -3.29 11.82 5.03
CA LEU A 60 -3.06 13.24 4.70
C LEU A 60 -2.79 14.06 5.96
N SER A 61 -3.52 13.82 7.04
CA SER A 61 -3.33 14.49 8.31
C SER A 61 -1.94 14.21 8.90
N GLN A 62 -1.53 12.95 8.92
CA GLN A 62 -0.20 12.57 9.41
C GLN A 62 0.91 13.18 8.55
N HIS A 63 0.75 13.21 7.23
CA HIS A 63 1.70 13.83 6.32
C HIS A 63 1.78 15.35 6.54
N TYR A 64 0.64 15.99 6.84
CA TYR A 64 0.58 17.42 7.14
C TYR A 64 1.28 17.73 8.46
N ASP A 65 1.03 16.94 9.51
CA ASP A 65 1.66 17.10 10.82
C ASP A 65 3.18 16.88 10.75
N TYR A 66 3.61 15.90 9.97
CA TYR A 66 5.04 15.65 9.76
C TYR A 66 5.72 16.81 9.04
N ASN A 67 5.15 17.29 7.93
CA ASN A 67 5.68 18.43 7.20
C ASN A 67 5.69 19.70 8.05
N PHE A 68 4.67 19.92 8.86
CA PHE A 68 4.61 21.06 9.79
C PHE A 68 5.73 21.01 10.83
N LYS A 69 5.94 19.84 11.47
CA LYS A 69 7.06 19.63 12.42
C LYS A 69 8.42 19.83 11.76
N PHE A 70 8.61 19.31 10.56
CA PHE A 70 9.86 19.51 9.80
C PHE A 70 10.11 20.99 9.52
N LEU A 71 9.13 21.72 8.97
CA LEU A 71 9.24 23.15 8.69
C LEU A 71 9.47 23.96 9.96
N HIS A 72 8.79 23.63 11.06
CA HIS A 72 8.99 24.29 12.35
C HIS A 72 10.43 24.08 12.87
N ASN A 73 10.96 22.87 12.81
CA ASN A 73 12.34 22.57 13.20
C ASN A 73 13.34 23.29 12.30
N LEU A 74 13.08 23.35 11.00
CA LEU A 74 13.91 24.06 10.02
C LEU A 74 13.95 25.57 10.34
N LEU A 75 12.82 26.20 10.63
CA LEU A 75 12.74 27.60 11.02
C LEU A 75 13.49 27.87 12.32
N HIS A 76 13.34 26.98 13.32
CA HIS A 76 14.06 27.09 14.59
C HIS A 76 15.58 27.00 14.37
N THR A 77 16.06 26.06 13.53
CA THR A 77 17.47 25.90 13.22
C THR A 77 18.02 27.09 12.45
N CYS A 78 17.24 27.66 11.51
CA CYS A 78 17.61 28.91 10.81
C CYS A 78 17.73 30.08 11.80
N SER A 79 16.84 30.19 12.77
CA SER A 79 16.92 31.22 13.79
C SER A 79 18.16 31.05 14.66
N GLN A 80 18.48 29.82 15.06
CA GLN A 80 19.69 29.48 15.81
C GLN A 80 20.96 29.82 15.02
N LEU A 81 21.00 29.50 13.73
CA LEU A 81 22.12 29.87 12.84
C LEU A 81 22.32 31.39 12.77
N ASN A 82 21.21 32.17 12.62
CA ASN A 82 21.28 33.61 12.61
C ASN A 82 21.88 34.17 13.92
N SER A 83 21.50 33.62 15.07
CA SER A 83 22.08 34.05 16.35
C SER A 83 23.59 33.73 16.41
N LEU A 84 23.99 32.52 16.03
CA LEU A 84 25.41 32.12 16.01
C LEU A 84 26.27 32.97 15.05
N PHE A 85 25.72 33.38 13.91
CA PHE A 85 26.39 34.29 12.98
C PHE A 85 26.55 35.70 13.57
N ASN A 86 25.53 36.24 14.25
CA ASN A 86 25.58 37.51 14.92
C ASN A 86 26.59 37.51 16.08
N ASP A 87 26.72 36.41 16.77
CA ASP A 87 27.71 36.23 17.85
C ASP A 87 29.10 35.86 17.34
N SER A 88 29.32 35.86 16.01
CA SER A 88 30.58 35.50 15.34
C SER A 88 31.09 34.10 15.68
N ASN A 89 30.19 33.17 16.15
CA ASN A 89 30.51 31.77 16.48
C ASN A 89 30.40 30.87 15.24
N TYR A 90 31.30 31.04 14.27
CA TYR A 90 31.28 30.38 12.98
C TYR A 90 31.52 28.86 13.08
N ILE A 91 32.27 28.40 14.10
CA ILE A 91 32.53 26.95 14.25
C ILE A 91 31.25 26.22 14.62
N GLU A 92 30.50 26.76 15.56
CA GLU A 92 29.25 26.13 16.00
C GLU A 92 28.16 26.29 14.94
N ALA A 93 28.10 27.41 14.23
CA ALA A 93 27.22 27.60 13.10
C ALA A 93 27.46 26.55 12.00
N THR A 94 28.72 26.26 11.68
CA THR A 94 29.07 25.22 10.71
C THR A 94 28.64 23.82 11.17
N ASN A 95 28.80 23.51 12.45
CA ASN A 95 28.34 22.24 13.03
C ASN A 95 26.80 22.07 12.96
N VAL A 96 26.06 23.14 13.27
CA VAL A 96 24.58 23.16 13.17
C VAL A 96 24.16 23.01 11.71
N LEU A 97 24.83 23.69 10.78
CA LEU A 97 24.55 23.61 9.34
C LEU A 97 24.79 22.18 8.79
N ASN A 98 25.91 21.55 9.19
CA ASN A 98 26.19 20.17 8.79
C ASN A 98 25.16 19.20 9.32
N LYS A 99 24.75 19.32 10.60
CA LYS A 99 23.68 18.50 11.18
C LYS A 99 22.35 18.72 10.46
N LEU A 100 22.01 19.97 10.15
CA LEU A 100 20.81 20.28 9.38
C LEU A 100 20.85 19.65 7.99
N SER A 101 21.98 19.78 7.31
CA SER A 101 22.20 19.18 5.98
C SER A 101 22.06 17.66 6.02
N ASP A 102 22.69 17.00 6.98
CA ASP A 102 22.60 15.53 7.12
C ASP A 102 21.17 15.07 7.43
N THR A 103 20.48 15.81 8.32
CA THR A 103 19.09 15.51 8.66
C THR A 103 18.18 15.76 7.46
N ALA A 104 18.31 16.91 6.80
CA ALA A 104 17.54 17.24 5.63
C ALA A 104 17.78 16.25 4.48
N PHE A 105 19.01 15.80 4.26
CA PHE A 105 19.31 14.77 3.25
C PHE A 105 18.68 13.43 3.61
N LYS A 106 18.73 12.99 4.87
CA LYS A 106 18.10 11.74 5.32
C LYS A 106 16.58 11.81 5.18
N GLU A 107 15.97 12.89 5.66
CA GLU A 107 14.53 13.11 5.57
C GLU A 107 14.06 13.32 4.14
N PHE A 108 14.81 14.07 3.32
CA PHE A 108 14.51 14.29 1.92
C PHE A 108 14.56 13.00 1.10
N ASN A 109 15.56 12.15 1.32
CA ASN A 109 15.67 10.86 0.65
C ASN A 109 14.58 9.87 1.10
N ALA A 110 14.11 9.96 2.34
CA ALA A 110 13.00 9.15 2.85
C ALA A 110 11.63 9.67 2.37
N ILE A 111 11.48 10.98 2.15
CA ILE A 111 10.19 11.62 1.83
C ILE A 111 9.91 11.67 0.32
N TYR A 112 10.95 11.68 -0.53
CA TYR A 112 10.81 11.92 -1.97
C TYR A 112 10.85 10.63 -2.81
N SER A 113 9.94 9.73 -2.56
CA SER A 113 9.52 8.83 -3.64
C SER A 113 8.30 9.45 -4.35
N ASN A 114 8.16 9.27 -5.66
CA ASN A 114 6.93 9.64 -6.39
C ASN A 114 5.73 8.75 -6.01
N SER A 115 5.83 7.99 -4.92
CA SER A 115 4.78 7.12 -4.38
C SER A 115 4.40 7.61 -2.99
N TYR A 116 3.22 8.20 -2.86
CA TYR A 116 2.66 8.64 -1.57
C TYR A 116 2.53 7.48 -0.57
N ILE A 117 2.19 6.28 -1.06
CA ILE A 117 2.03 5.09 -0.22
C ILE A 117 3.36 4.66 0.36
N LEU A 118 4.41 4.62 -0.46
CA LEU A 118 5.75 4.27 0.01
C LEU A 118 6.28 5.30 1.01
N ASN A 119 6.06 6.59 0.75
CA ASN A 119 6.44 7.65 1.68
C ASN A 119 5.76 7.48 3.04
N TYR A 120 4.46 7.17 3.05
CA TYR A 120 3.73 6.89 4.28
C TYR A 120 4.33 5.72 5.06
N VAL A 121 4.60 4.60 4.39
CA VAL A 121 5.16 3.41 5.04
C VAL A 121 6.55 3.69 5.62
N ILE A 122 7.39 4.43 4.90
CA ILE A 122 8.73 4.81 5.37
C ILE A 122 8.60 5.73 6.59
N ASN A 123 7.73 6.72 6.53
CA ASN A 123 7.53 7.68 7.64
C ASN A 123 6.99 6.99 8.90
N ASN A 124 6.10 6.02 8.79
CA ASN A 124 5.63 5.22 9.92
C ASN A 124 6.75 4.41 10.60
N ASN A 125 7.80 4.10 9.86
CA ASN A 125 8.96 3.37 10.36
C ASN A 125 10.18 4.28 10.61
N LEU A 126 10.05 5.59 10.47
CA LEU A 126 11.17 6.54 10.49
C LEU A 126 11.96 6.49 11.80
N THR A 127 11.29 6.37 12.93
CA THR A 127 11.93 6.23 14.25
C THR A 127 12.86 5.02 14.28
N LYS A 128 12.39 3.85 13.83
CA LYS A 128 13.22 2.64 13.76
C LYS A 128 14.40 2.82 12.80
N ILE A 129 14.17 3.44 11.65
CA ILE A 129 15.20 3.67 10.62
C ILE A 129 16.32 4.54 11.19
N ILE A 130 15.98 5.60 11.93
CA ILE A 130 16.93 6.52 12.56
C ILE A 130 17.64 5.85 13.72
N ASP A 131 16.90 5.25 14.67
CA ASP A 131 17.45 4.67 15.91
C ASP A 131 18.46 3.54 15.60
N TYR A 132 18.23 2.79 14.53
CA TYR A 132 19.10 1.70 14.11
C TYR A 132 20.09 2.07 13.02
N ASN A 133 20.19 3.36 12.70
CA ASN A 133 21.11 3.92 11.69
C ASN A 133 21.04 3.21 10.33
N ILE A 134 19.82 3.00 9.83
CA ILE A 134 19.57 2.37 8.52
C ILE A 134 19.59 3.45 7.45
N ASP A 135 20.48 3.32 6.46
CA ASP A 135 20.51 4.19 5.27
C ASP A 135 19.45 3.74 4.26
N ILE A 136 18.37 4.51 4.12
CA ILE A 136 17.29 4.22 3.17
C ILE A 136 17.38 5.12 1.95
N LYS A 137 17.40 4.52 0.76
CA LYS A 137 17.41 5.22 -0.54
C LYS A 137 16.24 4.81 -1.39
N THR A 138 15.44 5.78 -1.83
CA THR A 138 14.28 5.55 -2.69
C THR A 138 14.47 6.22 -4.04
N VAL A 139 14.28 5.47 -5.14
CA VAL A 139 14.34 5.98 -6.51
C VAL A 139 13.12 5.44 -7.26
N ILE A 140 11.94 5.88 -6.86
CA ILE A 140 10.68 5.51 -7.51
C ILE A 140 10.38 6.55 -8.59
N LYS A 141 10.87 6.31 -9.80
CA LYS A 141 10.57 7.17 -10.96
C LYS A 141 9.19 6.91 -11.54
N TYR A 142 8.69 5.68 -11.37
CA TYR A 142 7.41 5.23 -11.90
C TYR A 142 6.63 4.61 -10.75
N SER A 143 5.59 5.31 -10.31
CA SER A 143 4.69 4.91 -9.22
C SER A 143 3.35 4.39 -9.74
N ASP A 144 3.19 4.33 -11.05
CA ASP A 144 1.93 3.99 -11.71
C ASP A 144 1.73 2.47 -11.75
N PHE A 145 1.57 1.87 -10.59
CA PHE A 145 1.19 0.47 -10.44
C PHE A 145 -0.33 0.32 -10.67
N LYS A 146 -0.84 0.76 -11.84
CA LYS A 146 -2.29 0.86 -12.15
C LYS A 146 -3.06 -0.44 -11.96
N ASN A 147 -2.38 -1.58 -12.06
CA ASN A 147 -3.00 -2.90 -11.86
C ASN A 147 -3.18 -3.26 -10.39
N LEU A 148 -2.58 -2.49 -9.47
CA LEU A 148 -2.71 -2.70 -8.04
C LEU A 148 -3.60 -1.60 -7.46
N ASP A 149 -4.66 -2.02 -6.78
CA ASP A 149 -5.44 -1.10 -5.96
C ASP A 149 -4.60 -0.53 -4.80
N TYR A 150 -5.08 0.55 -4.22
CA TYR A 150 -4.39 1.25 -3.15
C TYR A 150 -4.02 0.34 -1.96
N TYR A 151 -4.95 -0.53 -1.56
CA TYR A 151 -4.78 -1.40 -0.41
C TYR A 151 -3.72 -2.48 -0.66
N THR A 152 -3.71 -3.06 -1.86
CA THR A 152 -2.69 -4.02 -2.28
C THR A 152 -1.30 -3.37 -2.33
N GLN A 153 -1.19 -2.12 -2.82
CA GLN A 153 0.08 -1.39 -2.81
C GLN A 153 0.56 -1.09 -1.39
N LEU A 154 -0.34 -0.69 -0.50
CA LEU A 154 -0.02 -0.41 0.90
C LEU A 154 0.53 -1.65 1.59
N ASN A 155 -0.19 -2.76 1.52
CA ASN A 155 0.22 -4.03 2.13
C ASN A 155 1.56 -4.53 1.57
N LEU A 156 1.79 -4.36 0.26
CA LEU A 156 3.05 -4.73 -0.37
C LEU A 156 4.22 -3.91 0.18
N PHE A 157 4.08 -2.58 0.20
CA PHE A 157 5.16 -1.71 0.70
C PHE A 157 5.38 -1.88 2.20
N GLU A 158 4.33 -2.03 3.00
CA GLU A 158 4.46 -2.33 4.44
C GLU A 158 5.22 -3.64 4.66
N TYR A 159 4.85 -4.69 3.95
CA TYR A 159 5.55 -5.97 4.04
C TYR A 159 7.03 -5.83 3.65
N LEU A 160 7.32 -5.22 2.50
CA LEU A 160 8.68 -5.08 1.98
C LEU A 160 9.58 -4.22 2.89
N ILE A 161 9.06 -3.11 3.41
CA ILE A 161 9.79 -2.22 4.33
C ILE A 161 10.03 -2.90 5.67
N ASN A 162 9.01 -3.49 6.28
CA ASN A 162 9.15 -4.18 7.57
C ASN A 162 10.12 -5.36 7.46
N LEU A 163 9.99 -6.19 6.42
CA LEU A 163 10.94 -7.26 6.13
C LEU A 163 12.39 -6.76 6.04
N SER A 164 12.59 -5.63 5.35
CA SER A 164 13.93 -5.05 5.16
C SER A 164 14.49 -4.51 6.48
N ILE A 165 13.68 -3.82 7.27
CA ILE A 165 14.09 -3.29 8.58
C ILE A 165 14.43 -4.44 9.52
N ASP A 166 13.56 -5.43 9.66
CA ASP A 166 13.77 -6.58 10.56
C ASP A 166 15.01 -7.38 10.15
N SER A 167 15.27 -7.50 8.85
CA SER A 167 16.49 -8.14 8.36
C SER A 167 17.73 -7.30 8.67
N CYS A 168 17.69 -5.99 8.48
CA CYS A 168 18.79 -5.08 8.83
C CYS A 168 19.11 -5.10 10.34
N LEU A 169 18.12 -5.34 11.20
CA LEU A 169 18.35 -5.45 12.65
C LEU A 169 19.18 -6.69 13.03
N GLN A 170 19.09 -7.75 12.25
CA GLN A 170 19.83 -9.00 12.47
C GLN A 170 21.26 -8.96 11.96
N VAL A 171 21.65 -7.93 11.21
CA VAL A 171 23.01 -7.80 10.65
C VAL A 171 23.91 -7.09 11.65
N ALA A 172 25.07 -7.67 11.90
CA ALA A 172 26.07 -7.15 12.85
C ALA A 172 26.92 -6.00 12.28
N THR A 173 26.86 -5.74 10.97
CA THR A 173 27.64 -4.68 10.31
C THR A 173 27.09 -3.29 10.62
N SER A 174 27.99 -2.29 10.62
CA SER A 174 27.61 -0.87 10.80
C SER A 174 26.79 -0.30 9.64
N ASP A 175 26.95 -0.88 8.44
CA ASP A 175 26.36 -0.35 7.21
C ASP A 175 25.06 -1.09 6.86
N LYS A 176 23.96 -0.60 7.42
CA LYS A 176 22.62 -1.11 7.15
C LYS A 176 21.98 -0.29 6.05
N ILE A 177 21.69 -0.94 4.92
CA ILE A 177 21.21 -0.23 3.73
C ILE A 177 19.90 -0.84 3.26
N ILE A 178 18.93 0.01 2.89
CA ILE A 178 17.70 -0.35 2.19
C ILE A 178 17.59 0.52 0.94
N ILE A 179 17.49 -0.09 -0.23
CA ILE A 179 17.36 0.62 -1.51
C ILE A 179 16.10 0.12 -2.22
N ILE A 180 15.18 1.03 -2.53
CA ILE A 180 13.97 0.74 -3.28
C ILE A 180 14.00 1.52 -4.58
N LYS A 181 13.89 0.82 -5.70
CA LYS A 181 13.92 1.43 -7.04
C LYS A 181 12.76 0.90 -7.89
N SER A 182 12.17 1.78 -8.70
CA SER A 182 11.32 1.35 -9.80
C SER A 182 11.94 1.73 -11.14
N VAL A 183 11.90 0.79 -12.08
CA VAL A 183 12.42 0.97 -13.44
C VAL A 183 11.30 0.58 -14.41
N LYS A 184 11.06 1.43 -15.40
CA LYS A 184 10.14 1.14 -16.51
C LYS A 184 10.94 0.61 -17.69
N THR A 185 10.56 -0.55 -18.19
CA THR A 185 10.95 -1.08 -19.50
C THR A 185 9.77 -0.89 -20.45
N ALA A 186 9.91 -1.20 -21.76
CA ALA A 186 8.86 -0.94 -22.76
C ALA A 186 7.46 -1.37 -22.28
N ASN A 187 7.32 -2.58 -21.73
CA ASN A 187 6.03 -3.17 -21.37
C ASN A 187 5.88 -3.53 -19.88
N LYS A 188 6.87 -3.21 -19.05
CA LYS A 188 6.88 -3.66 -17.64
C LYS A 188 7.42 -2.59 -16.71
N ILE A 189 6.86 -2.55 -15.52
CA ILE A 189 7.43 -1.85 -14.37
C ILE A 189 8.10 -2.88 -13.46
N ILE A 190 9.35 -2.66 -13.12
CA ILE A 190 10.11 -3.52 -12.22
C ILE A 190 10.33 -2.77 -10.91
N LEU A 191 9.79 -3.30 -9.84
CA LEU A 191 10.10 -2.87 -8.47
C LEU A 191 11.29 -3.69 -7.98
N LYS A 192 12.36 -3.00 -7.60
CA LYS A 192 13.56 -3.61 -7.03
C LYS A 192 13.72 -3.14 -5.59
N LEU A 193 13.77 -4.10 -4.67
CA LEU A 193 14.18 -3.91 -3.29
C LEU A 193 15.55 -4.56 -3.10
N PHE A 194 16.45 -3.85 -2.44
CA PHE A 194 17.78 -4.33 -2.08
C PHE A 194 18.04 -3.90 -0.63
N TYR A 195 18.44 -4.83 0.24
CA TYR A 195 18.64 -4.56 1.65
C TYR A 195 19.67 -5.47 2.29
N SER A 196 20.29 -5.00 3.40
CA SER A 196 21.24 -5.77 4.19
C SER A 196 20.53 -6.90 4.95
N ALA A 197 21.04 -8.11 4.86
CA ALA A 197 20.51 -9.27 5.55
C ALA A 197 21.58 -10.36 5.71
N SER A 198 21.55 -11.08 6.84
CA SER A 198 22.45 -12.20 7.12
C SER A 198 21.91 -13.56 6.64
N SER A 199 20.61 -13.69 6.50
CA SER A 199 19.94 -14.92 6.07
C SER A 199 18.68 -14.60 5.27
N ILE A 200 18.21 -15.58 4.52
CA ILE A 200 17.01 -15.46 3.68
C ILE A 200 16.11 -16.66 3.82
N ASP A 201 14.85 -16.41 4.18
CA ASP A 201 13.76 -17.38 4.03
C ASP A 201 12.99 -17.08 2.73
N LYS A 202 13.56 -17.56 1.62
CA LYS A 202 13.02 -17.34 0.29
C LYS A 202 11.58 -17.86 0.14
N TYR A 203 11.29 -19.02 0.69
CA TYR A 203 9.97 -19.62 0.58
C TYR A 203 8.89 -18.77 1.27
N ASN A 204 9.16 -18.28 2.47
CA ASN A 204 8.23 -17.45 3.21
C ASN A 204 8.01 -16.09 2.55
N ILE A 205 9.07 -15.50 2.01
CA ILE A 205 8.98 -14.23 1.25
C ILE A 205 8.13 -14.41 -0.01
N GLU A 206 8.38 -15.46 -0.79
CA GLU A 206 7.58 -15.76 -1.99
C GLU A 206 6.11 -16.00 -1.65
N LYS A 207 5.83 -16.75 -0.60
CA LYS A 207 4.47 -17.02 -0.14
C LYS A 207 3.73 -15.74 0.23
N ASN A 208 4.31 -14.89 1.07
CA ASN A 208 3.69 -13.65 1.51
C ASN A 208 3.45 -12.67 0.36
N ILE A 209 4.41 -12.52 -0.55
CA ILE A 209 4.23 -11.66 -1.73
C ILE A 209 3.10 -12.19 -2.63
N ASN A 210 3.01 -13.51 -2.82
CA ASN A 210 1.93 -14.13 -3.58
C ASN A 210 0.56 -13.92 -2.94
N GLU A 211 0.47 -14.03 -1.61
CA GLU A 211 -0.76 -13.77 -0.85
C GLU A 211 -1.20 -12.31 -0.97
N ILE A 212 -0.27 -11.35 -0.89
CA ILE A 212 -0.57 -9.92 -1.02
C ILE A 212 -0.98 -9.56 -2.44
N LEU A 213 -0.27 -10.06 -3.43
CA LEU A 213 -0.45 -9.67 -4.83
C LEU A 213 -1.52 -10.48 -5.56
N PHE A 214 -2.00 -11.59 -5.00
CA PHE A 214 -2.99 -12.47 -5.64
C PHE A 214 -2.63 -12.80 -7.10
N ASN A 215 -1.35 -13.08 -7.37
CA ASN A 215 -0.80 -13.31 -8.71
C ASN A 215 -0.95 -12.12 -9.70
N LYS A 216 -1.16 -10.91 -9.24
CA LYS A 216 -1.22 -9.69 -10.07
C LYS A 216 0.18 -9.17 -10.46
N TYR A 217 1.12 -10.05 -10.70
CA TYR A 217 2.47 -9.71 -11.14
C TYR A 217 2.99 -10.76 -12.14
N ASN A 218 4.01 -10.43 -12.92
CA ASN A 218 4.52 -11.32 -13.97
C ASN A 218 5.63 -12.23 -13.51
N SER A 219 6.54 -11.70 -12.71
CA SER A 219 7.67 -12.48 -12.21
C SER A 219 8.18 -11.94 -10.88
N LEU A 220 8.60 -12.85 -10.03
CA LEU A 220 9.27 -12.59 -8.77
C LEU A 220 10.63 -13.26 -8.80
N SER A 221 11.69 -12.53 -8.46
CA SER A 221 13.04 -13.06 -8.33
C SER A 221 13.64 -12.60 -7.02
N ILE A 222 14.08 -13.54 -6.21
CA ILE A 222 14.71 -13.30 -4.92
C ILE A 222 16.12 -13.89 -4.96
N ARG A 223 17.14 -13.05 -4.73
CA ARG A 223 18.54 -13.42 -4.78
C ARG A 223 19.26 -13.00 -3.52
N ASN A 224 20.11 -13.88 -3.01
CA ASN A 224 21.11 -13.54 -2.01
C ASN A 224 22.39 -13.07 -2.74
N ILE A 225 22.95 -11.97 -2.32
CA ILE A 225 24.15 -11.37 -2.89
C ILE A 225 25.21 -11.34 -1.80
N ASP A 226 26.29 -12.08 -2.02
CA ASP A 226 27.49 -12.16 -1.14
C ASP A 226 27.17 -12.48 0.34
N ASN A 227 26.05 -13.16 0.61
CA ASN A 227 25.54 -13.46 1.96
C ASN A 227 25.39 -12.24 2.89
N LEU A 228 25.39 -11.05 2.34
CA LEU A 228 25.25 -9.77 3.06
C LEU A 228 24.03 -8.98 2.64
N PHE A 229 23.52 -9.24 1.44
CA PHE A 229 22.41 -8.48 0.87
C PHE A 229 21.39 -9.39 0.21
N ILE A 230 20.14 -8.97 0.28
CA ILE A 230 19.03 -9.60 -0.45
C ILE A 230 18.53 -8.65 -1.52
N SER A 231 18.27 -9.17 -2.70
CA SER A 231 17.62 -8.45 -3.79
C SER A 231 16.32 -9.13 -4.16
N ILE A 232 15.21 -8.39 -4.06
CA ILE A 232 13.86 -8.80 -4.49
C ILE A 232 13.49 -7.98 -5.72
N LEU A 233 13.09 -8.66 -6.79
CA LEU A 233 12.63 -8.05 -8.03
C LEU A 233 11.21 -8.52 -8.31
N ILE A 234 10.27 -7.59 -8.43
CA ILE A 234 8.87 -7.87 -8.78
C ILE A 234 8.56 -7.12 -10.07
N SER A 235 8.07 -7.82 -11.08
CA SER A 235 7.72 -7.20 -12.35
C SER A 235 6.20 -7.20 -12.57
N PHE A 236 5.69 -6.06 -13.01
CA PHE A 236 4.28 -5.81 -13.31
C PHE A 236 4.13 -5.42 -14.78
N ASP A 237 3.06 -5.87 -15.44
CA ASP A 237 2.72 -5.40 -16.78
C ASP A 237 2.22 -3.95 -16.72
N ILE A 238 2.55 -3.19 -17.74
CA ILE A 238 1.95 -1.89 -17.97
C ILE A 238 0.65 -2.13 -18.70
N PRO A 239 -0.50 -1.66 -18.17
CA PRO A 239 -1.75 -1.75 -18.91
C PRO A 239 -1.60 -1.02 -20.23
N SER A 240 -1.97 -1.71 -21.31
CA SER A 240 -2.01 -1.20 -22.68
C SER A 240 -3.00 -0.05 -22.83
#